data_50cf460a1db54e33459ab6b1f4cf82df
#
_entry.id   50cf460a1db54e33459ab6b1f4cf82df
#
_cell.length_a   1.000
_cell.length_b   1.000
_cell.length_c   1.000
_cell.angle_alpha   90.00
_cell.angle_beta   90.00
_cell.angle_gamma   90.00
#
_symmetry.space_group_name_H-M   'P 1'
#
loop_
_entity.id
_entity.type
_entity.pdbx_description
1 polymer ?
#
loop_
_entity_poly.entity_id
_entity_poly.type
_entity_poly.pdbx_seq_one_letter_code
_entity_poly.pdbx_strand_id
1 'polypeptide(L)'
;MNTAWKWILLLCLLTALSAAAASESLQQSNPLGHQMLSVEDYLHFTPAEESCSGAFVPAYSGTSEAFMKGVLANLRVIHPEGIWGKTIQFDCSSGVLRLLLNGKADLGISSIPMTSAQREAFVRRFGYPILEARVALDALQILVHPSNPLDSLTVPQLDAIYGSELRAGALKPIRTWEEAGASGWGANNPITAYAGWLHYGTSKFFQETVLEGGPWREDIQTLGVIQHPEPAVVDDPAAIVFSNYRPRDSRVKVLAIARQTEEQPYPPLPSHIYGEEYPLTRYFTVYVNAPAVEDLPAETREFLNYLLSYEGQTEVAKTASLPLDRTMLLRARKRLGLPRAP
;
A
#
# COMPACT_ATOMS: atom_id res chain seq x y z
N MET A 1 15.99 41.92 -33.90
CA MET A 1 15.56 40.76 -33.08
C MET A 1 15.36 41.21 -31.66
N ASN A 2 14.12 41.20 -31.21
CA ASN A 2 13.62 41.89 -30.03
C ASN A 2 14.15 41.26 -28.73
N THR A 3 14.65 42.06 -27.80
CA THR A 3 15.20 41.68 -26.51
C THR A 3 14.23 40.81 -25.66
N ALA A 4 12.93 40.96 -25.87
CA ALA A 4 11.89 40.18 -25.20
C ALA A 4 11.96 38.67 -25.51
N TRP A 5 12.30 38.29 -26.75
CA TRP A 5 12.42 36.85 -27.13
C TRP A 5 13.64 36.16 -26.50
N LYS A 6 14.70 36.92 -26.20
CA LYS A 6 15.87 36.38 -25.50
C LYS A 6 15.55 36.03 -24.02
N TRP A 7 14.70 36.81 -23.38
CA TRP A 7 14.27 36.56 -21.99
C TRP A 7 13.31 35.37 -21.89
N ILE A 8 12.42 35.20 -22.87
CA ILE A 8 11.49 34.06 -22.93
C ILE A 8 12.28 32.75 -23.15
N LEU A 9 13.23 32.75 -24.06
CA LEU A 9 14.10 31.57 -24.28
C LEU A 9 14.99 31.27 -23.08
N LEU A 10 15.48 32.28 -22.38
CA LEU A 10 16.28 32.10 -21.16
C LEU A 10 15.42 31.56 -20.00
N LEU A 11 14.17 32.00 -19.88
CA LEU A 11 13.22 31.47 -18.89
C LEU A 11 12.85 30.01 -19.18
N CYS A 12 12.58 29.67 -20.44
CA CYS A 12 12.31 28.28 -20.85
C CYS A 12 13.53 27.36 -20.67
N LEU A 13 14.76 27.84 -20.90
CA LEU A 13 15.97 27.09 -20.62
C LEU A 13 16.23 26.91 -19.11
N LEU A 14 15.96 27.91 -18.29
CA LEU A 14 16.08 27.82 -16.85
C LEU A 14 15.04 26.89 -16.22
N THR A 15 13.81 26.86 -16.73
CA THR A 15 12.78 25.90 -16.30
C THR A 15 13.08 24.48 -16.76
N ALA A 16 13.63 24.29 -17.96
CA ALA A 16 14.07 22.98 -18.44
C ALA A 16 15.30 22.45 -17.67
N LEU A 17 16.25 23.32 -17.33
CA LEU A 17 17.40 22.95 -16.48
C LEU A 17 16.98 22.65 -15.03
N SER A 18 15.99 23.38 -14.47
CA SER A 18 15.48 23.09 -13.14
C SER A 18 14.67 21.80 -13.11
N ALA A 19 13.94 21.46 -14.18
CA ALA A 19 13.25 20.18 -14.32
C ALA A 19 14.21 19.00 -14.48
N ALA A 20 15.30 19.19 -15.26
CA ALA A 20 16.35 18.16 -15.41
C ALA A 20 17.14 17.95 -14.12
N ALA A 21 17.51 19.03 -13.40
CA ALA A 21 18.18 18.95 -12.11
C ALA A 21 17.25 18.36 -11.01
N ALA A 22 15.94 18.63 -11.08
CA ALA A 22 14.96 18.00 -10.20
C ALA A 22 14.81 16.51 -10.52
N SER A 23 14.86 16.09 -11.80
CA SER A 23 14.82 14.68 -12.17
C SER A 23 16.09 13.93 -11.76
N GLU A 24 17.28 14.52 -11.88
CA GLU A 24 18.52 13.94 -11.40
C GLU A 24 18.59 13.86 -9.88
N SER A 25 18.10 14.86 -9.15
CA SER A 25 18.02 14.83 -7.67
C SER A 25 17.00 13.81 -7.17
N LEU A 26 15.90 13.56 -7.90
CA LEU A 26 14.92 12.52 -7.63
C LEU A 26 15.48 11.11 -7.91
N GLN A 27 16.36 10.95 -8.90
CA GLN A 27 17.07 9.69 -9.14
C GLN A 27 18.11 9.37 -8.04
N GLN A 28 18.71 10.39 -7.41
CA GLN A 28 19.68 10.20 -6.33
C GLN A 28 19.04 10.02 -4.95
N SER A 29 17.77 10.34 -4.76
CA SER A 29 17.06 10.26 -3.47
C SER A 29 15.94 9.21 -3.42
N ASN A 30 16.09 8.07 -4.15
CA ASN A 30 15.18 6.95 -3.96
C ASN A 30 15.66 6.07 -2.79
N PRO A 31 15.23 6.32 -1.54
CA PRO A 31 15.69 5.57 -0.38
C PRO A 31 15.25 4.10 -0.41
N LEU A 32 14.36 3.74 -1.35
CA LEU A 32 13.75 2.42 -1.43
C LEU A 32 14.46 1.49 -2.42
N GLY A 33 15.47 1.99 -3.20
CA GLY A 33 16.16 1.16 -4.19
C GLY A 33 15.22 0.57 -5.24
N HIS A 34 13.99 1.10 -5.35
CA HIS A 34 13.06 0.70 -6.40
C HIS A 34 13.64 1.15 -7.72
N GLN A 35 13.71 0.25 -8.68
CA GLN A 35 13.84 0.64 -10.07
C GLN A 35 12.57 1.46 -10.35
N MET A 36 12.68 2.80 -10.19
CA MET A 36 11.64 3.70 -10.64
C MET A 36 11.40 3.32 -12.09
N LEU A 37 10.19 2.98 -12.41
CA LEU A 37 9.78 2.76 -13.79
C LEU A 37 10.25 3.97 -14.56
N SER A 38 10.83 3.77 -15.74
CA SER A 38 11.32 4.87 -16.53
C SER A 38 10.16 5.84 -16.80
N VAL A 39 10.44 7.13 -16.86
CA VAL A 39 9.43 8.18 -17.17
C VAL A 39 8.61 7.79 -18.41
N GLU A 40 9.23 7.07 -19.34
CA GLU A 40 8.64 6.57 -20.59
C GLU A 40 7.56 5.49 -20.39
N ASP A 41 7.52 4.84 -19.22
CA ASP A 41 6.54 3.78 -18.91
C ASP A 41 5.19 4.31 -18.43
N TYR A 42 5.12 5.59 -18.05
CA TYR A 42 3.91 6.21 -17.49
C TYR A 42 3.33 7.31 -18.37
N LEU A 43 2.03 7.49 -18.23
CA LEU A 43 1.32 8.64 -18.75
C LEU A 43 1.52 9.82 -17.82
N HIS A 44 1.95 10.95 -18.38
CA HIS A 44 1.94 12.20 -17.66
C HIS A 44 0.51 12.68 -17.43
N PHE A 45 0.31 13.32 -16.30
CA PHE A 45 -0.96 13.96 -15.99
C PHE A 45 -1.17 15.18 -16.88
N THR A 46 -2.33 15.23 -17.49
CA THR A 46 -2.81 16.41 -18.19
C THR A 46 -4.08 16.87 -17.49
N PRO A 47 -4.09 18.08 -16.90
CA PRO A 47 -5.27 18.62 -16.23
C PRO A 47 -6.47 18.71 -17.18
N ALA A 48 -7.67 18.47 -16.66
CA ALA A 48 -8.89 18.71 -17.39
C ALA A 48 -9.03 20.22 -17.72
N GLU A 49 -9.53 20.53 -18.92
CA GLU A 49 -9.80 21.91 -19.35
C GLU A 49 -10.97 22.53 -18.56
N GLU A 50 -11.89 21.68 -18.09
CA GLU A 50 -13.06 22.11 -17.32
C GLU A 50 -12.68 22.33 -15.84
N SER A 51 -13.28 23.33 -15.24
CA SER A 51 -13.09 23.65 -13.82
C SER A 51 -13.64 22.52 -12.93
N CYS A 52 -12.78 21.91 -12.14
CA CYS A 52 -13.16 20.98 -11.09
C CYS A 52 -13.62 21.77 -9.84
N SER A 53 -14.88 22.18 -9.82
CA SER A 53 -15.46 23.02 -8.75
C SER A 53 -16.48 22.32 -7.87
N GLY A 54 -16.79 21.05 -8.15
CA GLY A 54 -17.73 20.24 -7.39
C GLY A 54 -17.19 19.74 -6.05
N ALA A 55 -18.10 19.27 -5.19
CA ALA A 55 -17.74 18.64 -3.94
C ALA A 55 -17.21 17.23 -4.20
N PHE A 56 -16.03 16.92 -3.69
CA PHE A 56 -15.41 15.61 -3.76
C PHE A 56 -15.01 15.15 -2.37
N VAL A 57 -15.48 13.98 -1.94
CA VAL A 57 -15.25 13.43 -0.60
C VAL A 57 -14.49 12.09 -0.72
N PRO A 58 -13.16 12.12 -0.90
CA PRO A 58 -12.35 10.93 -0.85
C PRO A 58 -12.17 10.46 0.59
N ALA A 59 -12.27 9.16 0.81
CA ALA A 59 -11.94 8.52 2.07
C ALA A 59 -10.68 7.65 1.91
N TYR A 60 -9.81 7.65 2.92
CA TYR A 60 -8.61 6.81 2.90
C TYR A 60 -8.21 6.36 4.30
N SER A 61 -7.52 5.22 4.37
CA SER A 61 -7.02 4.66 5.62
C SER A 61 -5.64 5.20 6.00
N GLY A 62 -5.27 5.08 7.26
CA GLY A 62 -3.93 5.46 7.75
C GLY A 62 -2.79 4.80 6.97
N THR A 63 -2.99 3.59 6.41
CA THR A 63 -1.97 2.92 5.58
C THR A 63 -1.71 3.60 4.24
N SER A 64 -2.69 4.31 3.68
CA SER A 64 -2.57 5.05 2.42
C SER A 64 -2.38 6.56 2.61
N GLU A 65 -2.35 7.04 3.85
CA GLU A 65 -2.29 8.46 4.20
C GLU A 65 -1.11 9.18 3.56
N ALA A 66 0.07 8.57 3.57
CA ALA A 66 1.30 9.22 3.13
C ALA A 66 1.21 9.65 1.65
N PHE A 67 0.89 8.73 0.74
CA PHE A 67 0.76 9.08 -0.68
C PHE A 67 -0.51 9.89 -0.97
N MET A 68 -1.60 9.67 -0.23
CA MET A 68 -2.83 10.44 -0.41
C MET A 68 -2.66 11.92 -0.07
N LYS A 69 -1.87 12.23 0.96
CA LYS A 69 -1.52 13.63 1.28
C LYS A 69 -0.77 14.30 0.13
N GLY A 70 0.21 13.61 -0.48
CA GLY A 70 0.95 14.12 -1.64
C GLY A 70 0.05 14.36 -2.85
N VAL A 71 -0.76 13.37 -3.22
CA VAL A 71 -1.74 13.46 -4.32
C VAL A 71 -2.69 14.65 -4.14
N LEU A 72 -3.31 14.77 -2.96
CA LEU A 72 -4.25 15.86 -2.69
C LEU A 72 -3.58 17.23 -2.60
N ALA A 73 -2.35 17.30 -2.09
CA ALA A 73 -1.60 18.56 -2.07
C ALA A 73 -1.31 19.06 -3.48
N ASN A 74 -0.88 18.18 -4.38
CA ASN A 74 -0.60 18.53 -5.77
C ASN A 74 -1.87 18.92 -6.54
N LEU A 75 -2.98 18.21 -6.34
CA LEU A 75 -4.26 18.57 -6.96
C LEU A 75 -4.77 19.93 -6.49
N ARG A 76 -4.53 20.33 -5.23
CA ARG A 76 -4.87 21.68 -4.74
C ARG A 76 -4.04 22.79 -5.43
N VAL A 77 -2.80 22.48 -5.82
CA VAL A 77 -1.97 23.43 -6.56
C VAL A 77 -2.43 23.54 -8.01
N ILE A 78 -2.78 22.41 -8.63
CA ILE A 78 -3.21 22.35 -10.04
C ILE A 78 -4.61 22.98 -10.21
N HIS A 79 -5.51 22.71 -9.30
CA HIS A 79 -6.90 23.19 -9.29
C HIS A 79 -7.20 23.94 -7.99
N PRO A 80 -6.73 25.18 -7.82
CA PRO A 80 -6.90 25.93 -6.57
C PRO A 80 -8.35 26.25 -6.22
N GLU A 81 -9.23 26.34 -7.22
CA GLU A 81 -10.67 26.55 -7.04
C GLU A 81 -11.43 25.25 -6.71
N GLY A 82 -10.78 24.11 -6.86
CA GLY A 82 -11.37 22.80 -6.59
C GLY A 82 -11.57 22.54 -5.09
N ILE A 83 -12.72 21.95 -4.73
CA ILE A 83 -13.03 21.58 -3.35
C ILE A 83 -12.40 20.21 -3.02
N TRP A 84 -11.08 20.13 -2.98
CA TRP A 84 -10.32 18.96 -2.55
C TRP A 84 -10.25 18.79 -1.01
N GLY A 85 -11.10 19.52 -0.27
CA GLY A 85 -10.89 19.82 1.14
C GLY A 85 -11.63 18.96 2.15
N LYS A 86 -12.67 18.24 1.78
CA LYS A 86 -13.41 17.36 2.72
C LYS A 86 -12.94 15.91 2.61
N THR A 87 -11.67 15.70 2.81
CA THR A 87 -11.14 14.32 2.91
C THR A 87 -11.54 13.71 4.24
N ILE A 88 -12.01 12.46 4.22
CA ILE A 88 -12.26 11.70 5.43
C ILE A 88 -11.12 10.70 5.61
N GLN A 89 -10.25 11.01 6.57
CA GLN A 89 -9.24 10.06 7.01
C GLN A 89 -9.84 9.14 8.04
N PHE A 90 -9.61 7.84 7.87
CA PHE A 90 -9.95 6.82 8.85
C PHE A 90 -8.72 6.05 9.31
N ASP A 91 -8.72 5.65 10.56
CA ASP A 91 -7.63 4.86 11.14
C ASP A 91 -7.49 3.48 10.48
N CYS A 92 -8.57 2.96 9.89
CA CYS A 92 -8.57 1.63 9.28
C CYS A 92 -9.35 1.54 7.97
N SER A 93 -8.93 0.61 7.10
CA SER A 93 -9.57 0.35 5.80
C SER A 93 -11.04 -0.09 5.93
N SER A 94 -11.41 -0.82 6.98
CA SER A 94 -12.82 -1.21 7.22
C SER A 94 -13.71 0.00 7.50
N GLY A 95 -13.19 1.06 8.12
CA GLY A 95 -13.88 2.34 8.27
C GLY A 95 -14.15 3.02 6.94
N VAL A 96 -13.17 3.01 6.03
CA VAL A 96 -13.32 3.54 4.67
C VAL A 96 -14.41 2.80 3.90
N LEU A 97 -14.38 1.45 3.92
CA LEU A 97 -15.41 0.64 3.25
C LEU A 97 -16.80 0.89 3.82
N ARG A 98 -16.91 1.10 5.13
CA ARG A 98 -18.19 1.46 5.78
C ARG A 98 -18.72 2.82 5.34
N LEU A 99 -17.85 3.81 5.09
CA LEU A 99 -18.28 5.12 4.56
C LEU A 99 -18.88 4.98 3.17
N LEU A 100 -18.23 4.21 2.29
CA LEU A 100 -18.73 3.91 0.94
C LEU A 100 -20.10 3.21 1.00
N LEU A 101 -20.22 2.17 1.83
CA LEU A 101 -21.47 1.43 2.03
C LEU A 101 -22.60 2.34 2.54
N ASN A 102 -22.28 3.40 3.28
CA ASN A 102 -23.24 4.37 3.79
C ASN A 102 -23.45 5.59 2.89
N GLY A 103 -22.81 5.66 1.71
CA GLY A 103 -22.89 6.79 0.80
C GLY A 103 -22.36 8.10 1.37
N LYS A 104 -21.38 8.00 2.28
CA LYS A 104 -20.73 9.17 2.92
C LYS A 104 -19.38 9.52 2.32
N ALA A 105 -18.93 8.75 1.35
CA ALA A 105 -17.75 8.99 0.56
C ALA A 105 -18.05 8.65 -0.90
N ASP A 106 -17.53 9.44 -1.83
CA ASP A 106 -17.65 9.23 -3.27
C ASP A 106 -16.62 8.19 -3.74
N LEU A 107 -15.49 8.18 -3.07
CA LEU A 107 -14.37 7.31 -3.35
C LEU A 107 -13.70 6.87 -2.04
N GLY A 108 -13.19 5.64 -2.02
CA GLY A 108 -12.43 5.12 -0.87
C GLY A 108 -11.21 4.32 -1.28
N ILE A 109 -10.07 4.54 -0.62
CA ILE A 109 -8.85 3.74 -0.80
C ILE A 109 -8.65 2.84 0.41
N SER A 110 -8.61 1.53 0.14
CA SER A 110 -8.51 0.47 1.16
C SER A 110 -7.33 -0.45 0.86
N SER A 111 -6.61 -0.85 1.90
CA SER A 111 -5.55 -1.88 1.83
C SER A 111 -6.06 -3.31 2.11
N ILE A 112 -7.37 -3.46 2.36
CA ILE A 112 -8.05 -4.75 2.44
C ILE A 112 -9.13 -4.81 1.37
N PRO A 113 -9.38 -5.98 0.76
CA PRO A 113 -10.43 -6.12 -0.23
C PRO A 113 -11.82 -6.02 0.43
N MET A 114 -12.78 -5.52 -0.36
CA MET A 114 -14.20 -5.58 0.02
C MET A 114 -14.67 -7.04 -0.03
N THR A 115 -15.33 -7.50 1.02
CA THR A 115 -15.89 -8.86 1.09
C THR A 115 -17.08 -9.03 0.15
N SER A 116 -17.45 -10.29 -0.20
CA SER A 116 -18.63 -10.57 -1.00
C SER A 116 -19.91 -10.02 -0.35
N ALA A 117 -20.07 -10.18 0.97
CA ALA A 117 -21.21 -9.65 1.71
C ALA A 117 -21.29 -8.10 1.64
N GLN A 118 -20.13 -7.41 1.68
CA GLN A 118 -20.08 -5.95 1.52
C GLN A 118 -20.44 -5.52 0.10
N ARG A 119 -19.97 -6.24 -0.93
CA ARG A 119 -20.35 -5.98 -2.35
C ARG A 119 -21.84 -6.17 -2.57
N GLU A 120 -22.42 -7.23 -2.04
CA GLU A 120 -23.87 -7.46 -2.10
C GLU A 120 -24.65 -6.37 -1.35
N ALA A 121 -24.18 -5.95 -0.18
CA ALA A 121 -24.79 -4.85 0.57
C ALA A 121 -24.74 -3.53 -0.22
N PHE A 122 -23.63 -3.28 -0.92
CA PHE A 122 -23.49 -2.12 -1.81
C PHE A 122 -24.51 -2.17 -2.95
N VAL A 123 -24.59 -3.32 -3.66
CA VAL A 123 -25.57 -3.51 -4.76
C VAL A 123 -27.01 -3.35 -4.25
N ARG A 124 -27.35 -3.94 -3.10
CA ARG A 124 -28.70 -3.77 -2.50
C ARG A 124 -29.02 -2.30 -2.21
N ARG A 125 -28.03 -1.51 -1.83
CA ARG A 125 -28.25 -0.11 -1.47
C ARG A 125 -28.33 0.81 -2.68
N PHE A 126 -27.43 0.64 -3.64
CA PHE A 126 -27.26 1.58 -4.75
C PHE A 126 -27.83 1.09 -6.08
N GLY A 127 -28.14 -0.19 -6.22
CA GLY A 127 -28.69 -0.78 -7.42
C GLY A 127 -27.67 -1.14 -8.51
N TYR A 128 -26.36 -0.94 -8.25
CA TYR A 128 -25.27 -1.23 -9.19
C TYR A 128 -24.02 -1.72 -8.45
N PRO A 129 -23.11 -2.44 -9.14
CA PRO A 129 -21.84 -2.86 -8.55
C PRO A 129 -20.89 -1.67 -8.35
N ILE A 130 -20.09 -1.72 -7.30
CA ILE A 130 -19.06 -0.72 -7.06
C ILE A 130 -17.96 -0.80 -8.13
N LEU A 131 -17.51 0.35 -8.64
CA LEU A 131 -16.31 0.41 -9.47
C LEU A 131 -15.07 0.28 -8.62
N GLU A 132 -14.06 -0.45 -9.10
CA GLU A 132 -12.82 -0.65 -8.36
C GLU A 132 -11.62 -0.85 -9.27
N ALA A 133 -10.46 -0.39 -8.81
CA ALA A 133 -9.17 -0.65 -9.45
C ALA A 133 -8.05 -0.67 -8.42
N ARG A 134 -7.00 -1.45 -8.67
CA ARG A 134 -5.75 -1.40 -7.90
C ARG A 134 -5.02 -0.10 -8.24
N VAL A 135 -4.49 0.60 -7.24
CA VAL A 135 -3.83 1.92 -7.41
C VAL A 135 -2.40 1.95 -6.88
N ALA A 136 -2.03 1.02 -6.02
CA ALA A 136 -0.67 0.83 -5.51
C ALA A 136 -0.53 -0.58 -4.95
N LEU A 137 0.73 -1.01 -4.70
CA LEU A 137 1.05 -2.24 -4.00
C LEU A 137 1.68 -1.92 -2.65
N ASP A 138 1.60 -2.91 -1.78
CA ASP A 138 2.31 -2.96 -0.50
C ASP A 138 2.60 -4.43 -0.19
N ALA A 139 3.47 -4.68 0.77
CA ALA A 139 3.72 -6.01 1.30
C ALA A 139 3.93 -5.94 2.81
N LEU A 140 3.66 -7.02 3.51
CA LEU A 140 4.10 -7.13 4.88
C LEU A 140 5.48 -7.78 4.93
N GLN A 141 6.37 -7.20 5.71
CA GLN A 141 7.66 -7.78 6.06
C GLN A 141 7.57 -8.46 7.42
N ILE A 142 8.25 -9.59 7.57
CA ILE A 142 8.42 -10.27 8.85
C ILE A 142 9.83 -9.97 9.34
N LEU A 143 9.90 -9.27 10.46
CA LEU A 143 11.16 -8.78 11.03
C LEU A 143 11.50 -9.58 12.29
N VAL A 144 12.77 -9.92 12.39
CA VAL A 144 13.37 -10.59 13.56
C VAL A 144 14.72 -9.95 13.89
N HIS A 145 15.26 -10.29 15.07
CA HIS A 145 16.59 -9.87 15.46
C HIS A 145 17.65 -10.40 14.46
N PRO A 146 18.71 -9.64 14.15
CA PRO A 146 19.76 -10.06 13.20
C PRO A 146 20.44 -11.38 13.54
N SER A 147 20.53 -11.72 14.82
CA SER A 147 21.12 -13.01 15.28
C SER A 147 20.19 -14.22 15.14
N ASN A 148 18.91 -14.02 14.77
CA ASN A 148 18.01 -15.13 14.53
C ASN A 148 18.55 -16.02 13.40
N PRO A 149 18.74 -17.34 13.59
CA PRO A 149 19.36 -18.20 12.59
C PRO A 149 18.47 -18.54 11.41
N LEU A 150 17.13 -18.34 11.52
CA LEU A 150 16.20 -18.65 10.44
C LEU A 150 16.27 -17.61 9.32
N ASP A 151 16.25 -18.08 8.07
CA ASP A 151 16.18 -17.23 6.88
C ASP A 151 14.76 -17.12 6.30
N SER A 152 13.88 -18.03 6.71
CA SER A 152 12.51 -18.08 6.21
C SER A 152 11.54 -18.67 7.23
N LEU A 153 10.26 -18.39 7.04
CA LEU A 153 9.12 -19.06 7.65
C LEU A 153 8.06 -19.38 6.58
N THR A 154 7.11 -20.23 6.91
CA THR A 154 5.94 -20.49 6.09
C THR A 154 4.70 -19.77 6.64
N VAL A 155 3.67 -19.57 5.82
CA VAL A 155 2.39 -19.04 6.30
C VAL A 155 1.80 -19.93 7.42
N PRO A 156 1.80 -21.28 7.35
CA PRO A 156 1.40 -22.12 8.48
C PRO A 156 2.22 -21.87 9.76
N GLN A 157 3.54 -21.65 9.66
CA GLN A 157 4.37 -21.35 10.84
C GLN A 157 4.01 -19.97 11.44
N LEU A 158 3.76 -18.98 10.60
CA LEU A 158 3.29 -17.66 11.05
C LEU A 158 1.94 -17.76 11.76
N ASP A 159 0.99 -18.55 11.21
CA ASP A 159 -0.28 -18.82 11.89
C ASP A 159 -0.05 -19.54 13.23
N ALA A 160 0.83 -20.52 13.29
CA ALA A 160 1.18 -21.22 14.54
C ALA A 160 1.83 -20.30 15.60
N ILE A 161 2.52 -19.24 15.17
CA ILE A 161 3.13 -18.22 16.05
C ILE A 161 2.08 -17.21 16.52
N TYR A 162 1.23 -16.73 15.64
CA TYR A 162 0.34 -15.58 15.90
C TYR A 162 -1.12 -15.97 16.18
N GLY A 163 -1.58 -17.10 15.65
CA GLY A 163 -2.95 -17.57 15.77
C GLY A 163 -3.18 -18.49 16.96
N SER A 164 -4.45 -18.70 17.30
CA SER A 164 -4.89 -19.65 18.32
C SER A 164 -5.58 -20.88 17.74
N GLU A 165 -6.03 -20.84 16.46
CA GLU A 165 -6.82 -21.95 15.85
C GLU A 165 -6.09 -22.70 14.73
N LEU A 166 -4.88 -22.30 14.33
CA LEU A 166 -4.03 -22.98 13.34
C LEU A 166 -4.71 -23.27 12.00
N ARG A 167 -5.48 -22.30 11.48
CA ARG A 167 -6.30 -22.47 10.28
C ARG A 167 -5.48 -22.64 8.99
N ALA A 168 -4.26 -22.09 8.94
CA ALA A 168 -3.36 -22.23 7.80
C ALA A 168 -2.67 -23.60 7.72
N GLY A 169 -3.04 -24.57 8.56
CA GLY A 169 -2.63 -25.96 8.44
C GLY A 169 -1.43 -26.40 9.31
N ALA A 170 -0.97 -25.58 10.23
CA ALA A 170 0.02 -26.04 11.21
C ALA A 170 -0.57 -27.10 12.15
N LEU A 171 0.26 -28.10 12.52
CA LEU A 171 -0.20 -29.21 13.37
C LEU A 171 -0.25 -28.85 14.87
N LYS A 172 0.55 -27.88 15.30
CA LYS A 172 0.66 -27.44 16.70
C LYS A 172 1.07 -25.97 16.78
N PRO A 173 0.75 -25.29 17.89
CA PRO A 173 1.28 -23.96 18.13
C PRO A 173 2.80 -23.95 18.17
N ILE A 174 3.40 -22.84 17.73
CA ILE A 174 4.83 -22.54 17.85
C ILE A 174 4.99 -21.46 18.91
N ARG A 175 5.75 -21.75 19.96
CA ARG A 175 5.95 -20.82 21.09
C ARG A 175 7.42 -20.51 21.34
N THR A 176 8.33 -21.29 20.76
CA THR A 176 9.78 -21.09 20.85
C THR A 176 10.40 -21.09 19.45
N TRP A 177 11.55 -20.44 19.33
CA TRP A 177 12.29 -20.43 18.06
C TRP A 177 12.80 -21.81 17.66
N GLU A 178 13.09 -22.69 18.65
CA GLU A 178 13.45 -24.10 18.36
C GLU A 178 12.30 -24.85 17.72
N GLU A 179 11.07 -24.66 18.19
CA GLU A 179 9.87 -25.23 17.55
C GLU A 179 9.64 -24.69 16.13
N ALA A 180 10.08 -23.47 15.85
CA ALA A 180 10.07 -22.86 14.53
C ALA A 180 11.16 -23.41 13.60
N GLY A 181 12.14 -24.19 14.12
CA GLY A 181 13.22 -24.78 13.36
C GLY A 181 14.63 -24.19 13.64
N ALA A 182 14.75 -23.23 14.55
CA ALA A 182 16.03 -22.63 14.96
C ALA A 182 16.77 -23.54 15.94
N SER A 183 17.29 -24.67 15.46
CA SER A 183 17.95 -25.70 16.30
C SER A 183 19.09 -25.09 17.13
N GLY A 184 19.06 -25.37 18.44
CA GLY A 184 20.08 -24.88 19.37
C GLY A 184 20.01 -23.39 19.70
N TRP A 185 19.03 -22.67 19.18
CA TRP A 185 18.83 -21.26 19.45
C TRP A 185 17.54 -21.05 20.24
N GLY A 186 17.70 -20.89 21.54
CA GLY A 186 16.59 -20.51 22.38
C GLY A 186 15.59 -21.63 22.72
N ALA A 187 16.06 -22.84 23.01
CA ALA A 187 15.20 -23.95 23.50
C ALA A 187 14.26 -23.51 24.65
N ASN A 188 14.67 -22.48 25.39
CA ASN A 188 13.92 -21.90 26.51
C ASN A 188 13.50 -20.44 26.27
N ASN A 189 13.70 -19.89 25.06
CA ASN A 189 13.31 -18.53 24.74
C ASN A 189 11.93 -18.53 24.06
N PRO A 190 10.87 -18.13 24.77
CA PRO A 190 9.56 -18.02 24.16
C PRO A 190 9.58 -16.90 23.11
N ILE A 191 8.92 -17.13 21.98
CA ILE A 191 8.73 -16.10 20.94
C ILE A 191 7.86 -14.98 21.49
N THR A 192 8.40 -13.76 21.54
CA THR A 192 7.66 -12.54 21.80
C THR A 192 7.04 -12.04 20.48
N ALA A 193 5.76 -12.30 20.28
CA ALA A 193 5.08 -11.90 19.04
C ALA A 193 4.45 -10.51 19.18
N TYR A 194 4.92 -9.58 18.34
CA TYR A 194 4.42 -8.21 18.30
C TYR A 194 3.51 -7.97 17.11
N ALA A 195 2.48 -7.15 17.30
CA ALA A 195 1.58 -6.68 16.27
C ALA A 195 1.27 -5.19 16.44
N GLY A 196 0.82 -4.51 15.40
CA GLY A 196 0.12 -3.24 15.54
C GLY A 196 -1.25 -3.42 16.17
N TRP A 197 -1.95 -2.31 16.40
CA TRP A 197 -3.34 -2.42 16.82
C TRP A 197 -4.12 -3.38 15.92
N LEU A 198 -4.75 -4.39 16.52
CA LEU A 198 -5.33 -5.52 15.80
C LEU A 198 -6.49 -5.15 14.85
N HIS A 199 -7.08 -3.97 15.04
CA HIS A 199 -8.14 -3.43 14.18
C HIS A 199 -7.62 -2.59 12.98
N TYR A 200 -6.31 -2.31 12.91
CA TYR A 200 -5.71 -1.57 11.80
C TYR A 200 -5.58 -2.42 10.53
N GLY A 201 -5.56 -1.74 9.37
CA GLY A 201 -5.53 -2.40 8.07
C GLY A 201 -4.39 -3.41 7.89
N THR A 202 -3.21 -3.13 8.47
CA THR A 202 -2.04 -4.03 8.41
C THR A 202 -2.30 -5.32 9.20
N SER A 203 -2.76 -5.20 10.45
CA SER A 203 -3.10 -6.37 11.28
C SER A 203 -4.31 -7.13 10.74
N LYS A 204 -5.30 -6.42 10.17
CA LYS A 204 -6.44 -7.06 9.50
C LYS A 204 -6.01 -7.84 8.27
N PHE A 205 -5.14 -7.28 7.43
CA PHE A 205 -4.60 -8.01 6.29
C PHE A 205 -3.82 -9.26 6.74
N PHE A 206 -2.97 -9.14 7.77
CA PHE A 206 -2.26 -10.28 8.34
C PHE A 206 -3.25 -11.34 8.85
N GLN A 207 -4.27 -10.93 9.60
CA GLN A 207 -5.31 -11.83 10.13
C GLN A 207 -6.03 -12.60 9.01
N GLU A 208 -6.45 -11.91 7.95
CA GLU A 208 -7.15 -12.54 6.83
C GLU A 208 -6.23 -13.45 5.99
N THR A 209 -4.96 -13.05 5.79
CA THR A 209 -4.05 -13.76 4.88
C THR A 209 -3.28 -14.89 5.57
N VAL A 210 -2.87 -14.67 6.83
CA VAL A 210 -2.02 -15.62 7.58
C VAL A 210 -2.84 -16.48 8.52
N LEU A 211 -3.79 -15.87 9.26
CA LEU A 211 -4.63 -16.60 10.23
C LEU A 211 -5.95 -17.08 9.59
N GLU A 212 -6.14 -16.91 8.29
CA GLU A 212 -7.40 -17.24 7.57
C GLU A 212 -8.65 -16.71 8.29
N GLY A 213 -8.59 -15.46 8.78
CA GLY A 213 -9.64 -14.81 9.56
C GLY A 213 -9.77 -15.36 10.99
N GLY A 214 -8.87 -16.25 11.41
CA GLY A 214 -8.84 -16.83 12.76
C GLY A 214 -8.50 -15.81 13.85
N PRO A 215 -8.76 -16.17 15.11
CA PRO A 215 -8.42 -15.32 16.24
C PRO A 215 -6.91 -15.31 16.52
N TRP A 216 -6.46 -14.18 17.03
CA TRP A 216 -5.09 -14.04 17.53
C TRP A 216 -4.88 -14.86 18.80
N ARG A 217 -3.65 -15.28 19.07
CA ARG A 217 -3.30 -15.79 20.38
C ARG A 217 -3.42 -14.68 21.44
N GLU A 218 -3.67 -15.04 22.70
CA GLU A 218 -4.02 -14.08 23.76
C GLU A 218 -2.87 -13.19 24.20
N ASP A 219 -1.63 -13.64 24.10
CA ASP A 219 -0.42 -12.99 24.60
C ASP A 219 0.33 -12.14 23.54
N ILE A 220 -0.33 -11.76 22.44
CA ILE A 220 0.22 -10.82 21.46
C ILE A 220 0.51 -9.48 22.11
N GLN A 221 1.75 -9.01 21.94
CA GLN A 221 2.15 -7.67 22.38
C GLN A 221 1.78 -6.64 21.32
N THR A 222 1.07 -5.57 21.71
CA THR A 222 0.66 -4.52 20.77
C THR A 222 1.54 -3.29 20.87
N LEU A 223 2.10 -2.85 19.73
CA LEU A 223 2.98 -1.68 19.60
C LEU A 223 2.23 -0.39 19.22
N GLY A 224 0.90 -0.41 19.25
CA GLY A 224 0.11 0.73 18.78
C GLY A 224 0.10 0.86 17.26
N VAL A 225 0.27 2.09 16.75
CA VAL A 225 0.47 2.33 15.31
C VAL A 225 1.89 1.93 14.95
N ILE A 226 2.06 0.83 14.20
CA ILE A 226 3.38 0.37 13.79
C ILE A 226 3.91 1.25 12.65
N GLN A 227 4.52 2.35 12.99
CA GLN A 227 5.31 3.13 12.03
C GLN A 227 6.80 2.73 12.06
N HIS A 228 7.32 2.34 13.22
CA HIS A 228 8.72 1.96 13.44
C HIS A 228 8.79 0.74 14.38
N PRO A 229 8.58 -0.48 13.88
CA PRO A 229 8.61 -1.69 14.70
C PRO A 229 10.02 -2.18 15.02
N GLU A 230 11.05 -1.64 14.35
CA GLU A 230 12.43 -2.08 14.42
C GLU A 230 12.96 -2.18 15.87
N PRO A 231 12.70 -1.20 16.76
CA PRO A 231 13.19 -1.29 18.15
C PRO A 231 12.72 -2.57 18.87
N ALA A 232 11.49 -3.02 18.62
CA ALA A 232 10.96 -4.21 19.28
C ALA A 232 11.76 -5.49 19.01
N VAL A 233 12.38 -5.59 17.82
CA VAL A 233 13.19 -6.77 17.44
C VAL A 233 14.68 -6.52 17.59
N VAL A 234 15.14 -5.27 17.65
CA VAL A 234 16.53 -4.93 17.94
C VAL A 234 16.85 -5.16 19.41
N ASP A 235 15.93 -4.81 20.30
CA ASP A 235 16.11 -4.89 21.74
C ASP A 235 15.76 -6.26 22.34
N ASP A 236 15.01 -7.10 21.60
CA ASP A 236 14.61 -8.44 22.03
C ASP A 236 14.96 -9.50 20.98
N PRO A 237 16.01 -10.33 21.19
CA PRO A 237 16.36 -11.42 20.27
C PRO A 237 15.25 -12.46 20.08
N ALA A 238 14.31 -12.59 21.02
CA ALA A 238 13.19 -13.52 20.92
C ALA A 238 11.99 -12.96 20.14
N ALA A 239 12.04 -11.68 19.77
CA ALA A 239 10.92 -10.98 19.13
C ALA A 239 10.73 -11.36 17.66
N ILE A 240 9.47 -11.32 17.26
CA ILE A 240 9.00 -11.32 15.86
C ILE A 240 7.95 -10.23 15.70
N VAL A 241 8.01 -9.49 14.59
CA VAL A 241 7.00 -8.48 14.27
C VAL A 241 6.75 -8.47 12.76
N PHE A 242 5.52 -8.17 12.36
CA PHE A 242 5.22 -7.84 10.97
C PHE A 242 5.00 -6.33 10.83
N SER A 243 5.42 -5.78 9.70
CA SER A 243 5.22 -4.37 9.37
C SER A 243 4.93 -4.18 7.88
N ASN A 244 4.53 -2.97 7.50
CA ASN A 244 4.48 -2.60 6.09
C ASN A 244 5.86 -2.69 5.46
N TYR A 245 5.90 -2.91 4.15
CA TYR A 245 7.13 -2.90 3.36
C TYR A 245 7.92 -1.61 3.59
N ARG A 246 9.24 -1.76 3.78
CA ARG A 246 10.20 -0.66 3.99
C ARG A 246 11.54 -0.99 3.37
N PRO A 247 12.39 0.03 3.11
CA PRO A 247 13.80 -0.20 2.78
C PRO A 247 14.49 -1.04 3.85
N ARG A 248 15.53 -1.75 3.43
CA ARG A 248 16.33 -2.55 4.35
C ARG A 248 16.93 -1.67 5.45
N ASP A 249 16.58 -1.99 6.68
CA ASP A 249 17.28 -1.53 7.88
C ASP A 249 18.28 -2.61 8.29
N SER A 250 19.57 -2.30 8.32
CA SER A 250 20.62 -3.27 8.68
C SER A 250 20.56 -3.75 10.14
N ARG A 251 19.75 -3.08 10.97
CA ARG A 251 19.56 -3.44 12.38
C ARG A 251 18.58 -4.58 12.57
N VAL A 252 17.84 -4.98 11.54
CA VAL A 252 16.84 -6.05 11.59
C VAL A 252 17.07 -7.05 10.48
N LYS A 253 16.65 -8.29 10.70
CA LYS A 253 16.59 -9.33 9.69
C LYS A 253 15.17 -9.48 9.16
N VAL A 254 15.04 -9.49 7.83
CA VAL A 254 13.75 -9.71 7.15
C VAL A 254 13.72 -11.16 6.67
N LEU A 255 12.70 -11.91 7.07
CA LEU A 255 12.54 -13.30 6.67
C LEU A 255 11.86 -13.42 5.30
N ALA A 256 12.32 -14.40 4.50
CA ALA A 256 11.58 -14.86 3.33
C ALA A 256 10.37 -15.69 3.78
N ILE A 257 9.29 -15.67 2.98
CA ILE A 257 8.05 -16.39 3.32
C ILE A 257 7.67 -17.34 2.20
N ALA A 258 7.37 -18.59 2.57
CA ALA A 258 6.74 -19.58 1.69
C ALA A 258 5.24 -19.69 1.99
N ARG A 259 4.42 -19.99 0.98
CA ARG A 259 2.97 -20.21 1.17
C ARG A 259 2.71 -21.49 1.96
N GLN A 260 3.44 -22.55 1.62
CA GLN A 260 3.34 -23.85 2.26
C GLN A 260 4.73 -24.42 2.60
N THR A 261 4.76 -25.46 3.43
CA THR A 261 6.01 -26.05 3.95
C THR A 261 6.96 -26.53 2.86
N GLU A 262 6.45 -27.07 1.76
CA GLU A 262 7.26 -27.64 0.67
C GLU A 262 7.52 -26.63 -0.46
N GLU A 263 7.06 -25.38 -0.32
CA GLU A 263 7.22 -24.37 -1.34
C GLU A 263 8.47 -23.52 -1.15
N GLN A 264 8.94 -22.93 -2.24
CA GLN A 264 10.04 -21.95 -2.26
C GLN A 264 9.67 -20.73 -1.42
N PRO A 265 10.49 -20.36 -0.42
CA PRO A 265 10.31 -19.07 0.26
C PRO A 265 10.82 -17.91 -0.59
N TYR A 266 10.07 -16.84 -0.63
CA TYR A 266 10.42 -15.60 -1.33
C TYR A 266 10.68 -14.46 -0.35
N PRO A 267 11.78 -13.71 -0.47
CA PRO A 267 11.97 -12.47 0.27
C PRO A 267 11.06 -11.37 -0.31
N PRO A 268 10.68 -10.35 0.50
CA PRO A 268 9.87 -9.22 0.03
C PRO A 268 10.70 -8.26 -0.82
N LEU A 269 11.18 -8.73 -1.97
CA LEU A 269 11.84 -7.91 -2.98
C LEU A 269 10.79 -7.40 -3.99
N PRO A 270 10.99 -6.21 -4.58
CA PRO A 270 10.07 -5.69 -5.58
C PRO A 270 9.74 -6.68 -6.69
N SER A 271 10.73 -7.42 -7.21
CA SER A 271 10.52 -8.45 -8.22
C SER A 271 9.50 -9.50 -7.80
N HIS A 272 9.60 -10.00 -6.57
CA HIS A 272 8.69 -11.02 -6.03
C HIS A 272 7.33 -10.45 -5.62
N ILE A 273 7.27 -9.17 -5.25
CA ILE A 273 6.02 -8.48 -4.94
C ILE A 273 5.23 -8.24 -6.23
N TYR A 274 5.87 -7.71 -7.28
CA TYR A 274 5.24 -7.50 -8.60
C TYR A 274 4.87 -8.83 -9.28
N GLY A 275 5.68 -9.87 -9.10
CA GLY A 275 5.41 -11.23 -9.60
C GLY A 275 4.32 -11.98 -8.83
N GLU A 276 3.79 -11.43 -7.75
CA GLU A 276 2.83 -12.08 -6.83
C GLU A 276 3.36 -13.38 -6.22
N GLU A 277 4.69 -13.57 -6.22
CA GLU A 277 5.36 -14.73 -5.63
C GLU A 277 5.44 -14.60 -4.11
N TYR A 278 5.66 -13.37 -3.60
CA TYR A 278 5.71 -13.11 -2.17
C TYR A 278 4.32 -13.20 -1.54
N PRO A 279 4.08 -14.10 -0.58
CA PRO A 279 2.72 -14.41 -0.11
C PRO A 279 2.01 -13.25 0.59
N LEU A 280 2.76 -12.33 1.22
CA LEU A 280 2.21 -11.24 2.00
C LEU A 280 2.13 -9.93 1.18
N THR A 281 2.00 -10.06 -0.14
CA THR A 281 1.71 -8.95 -1.05
C THR A 281 0.25 -8.54 -0.94
N ARG A 282 -0.02 -7.23 -0.90
CA ARG A 282 -1.37 -6.66 -0.92
C ARG A 282 -1.47 -5.48 -1.86
N TYR A 283 -2.70 -5.09 -2.17
CA TYR A 283 -2.99 -3.96 -3.03
C TYR A 283 -3.75 -2.88 -2.28
N PHE A 284 -3.42 -1.63 -2.58
CA PHE A 284 -4.36 -0.56 -2.35
C PHE A 284 -5.37 -0.54 -3.50
N THR A 285 -6.63 -0.70 -3.15
CA THR A 285 -7.74 -0.68 -4.10
C THR A 285 -8.56 0.58 -3.88
N VAL A 286 -8.78 1.32 -4.97
CA VAL A 286 -9.76 2.39 -5.00
C VAL A 286 -11.13 1.79 -5.30
N TYR A 287 -12.12 2.19 -4.52
CA TYR A 287 -13.53 1.89 -4.69
C TYR A 287 -14.28 3.17 -4.98
N VAL A 288 -15.08 3.21 -6.03
CA VAL A 288 -15.76 4.42 -6.48
C VAL A 288 -17.28 4.15 -6.52
N ASN A 289 -18.03 5.03 -5.86
CA ASN A 289 -19.48 4.97 -5.83
C ASN A 289 -20.06 5.69 -7.06
N ALA A 290 -20.07 5.01 -8.20
CA ALA A 290 -20.67 5.47 -9.44
C ALA A 290 -21.30 4.28 -10.19
N PRO A 291 -22.44 4.47 -10.89
CA PRO A 291 -23.11 3.38 -11.59
C PRO A 291 -22.34 2.87 -12.81
N ALA A 292 -21.65 3.77 -13.51
CA ALA A 292 -20.77 3.45 -14.64
C ALA A 292 -19.59 4.42 -14.71
N VAL A 293 -18.59 4.10 -15.52
CA VAL A 293 -17.39 4.94 -15.71
C VAL A 293 -17.72 6.25 -16.42
N GLU A 294 -18.76 6.26 -17.23
CA GLU A 294 -19.28 7.45 -17.92
C GLU A 294 -19.91 8.45 -16.94
N ASP A 295 -20.45 7.94 -15.83
CA ASP A 295 -21.13 8.74 -14.80
C ASP A 295 -20.20 9.28 -13.71
N LEU A 296 -18.88 9.10 -13.86
CA LEU A 296 -17.91 9.63 -12.90
C LEU A 296 -17.97 11.17 -12.91
N PRO A 297 -18.18 11.81 -11.72
CA PRO A 297 -18.03 13.26 -11.60
C PRO A 297 -16.65 13.72 -12.05
N ALA A 298 -16.58 14.96 -12.58
CA ALA A 298 -15.34 15.54 -13.11
C ALA A 298 -14.20 15.48 -12.09
N GLU A 299 -14.48 15.83 -10.83
CA GLU A 299 -13.51 15.83 -9.73
C GLU A 299 -12.99 14.41 -9.41
N THR A 300 -13.89 13.43 -9.43
CA THR A 300 -13.52 12.02 -9.22
C THR A 300 -12.66 11.52 -10.37
N ARG A 301 -13.02 11.84 -11.60
CA ARG A 301 -12.25 11.48 -12.80
C ARG A 301 -10.87 12.12 -12.78
N GLU A 302 -10.78 13.39 -12.45
CA GLU A 302 -9.54 14.15 -12.36
C GLU A 302 -8.61 13.59 -11.27
N PHE A 303 -9.15 13.32 -10.07
CA PHE A 303 -8.41 12.67 -9.01
C PHE A 303 -7.84 11.31 -9.44
N LEU A 304 -8.67 10.47 -10.07
CA LEU A 304 -8.24 9.15 -10.54
C LEU A 304 -7.22 9.26 -11.68
N ASN A 305 -7.39 10.24 -12.57
CA ASN A 305 -6.44 10.52 -13.66
C ASN A 305 -5.08 10.93 -13.10
N TYR A 306 -5.06 11.82 -12.10
CA TYR A 306 -3.83 12.21 -11.41
C TYR A 306 -3.19 11.02 -10.66
N LEU A 307 -3.95 10.31 -9.83
CA LEU A 307 -3.44 9.18 -9.04
C LEU A 307 -2.81 8.10 -9.93
N LEU A 308 -3.39 7.85 -11.11
CA LEU A 308 -2.94 6.86 -12.09
C LEU A 308 -2.10 7.50 -13.22
N SER A 309 -1.40 8.59 -12.96
CA SER A 309 -0.39 9.20 -13.81
C SER A 309 1.02 8.98 -13.27
N TYR A 310 2.04 9.40 -14.02
CA TYR A 310 3.43 9.43 -13.57
C TYR A 310 3.56 10.21 -12.25
N GLU A 311 2.97 11.41 -12.19
CA GLU A 311 3.04 12.29 -11.03
C GLU A 311 2.39 11.66 -9.80
N GLY A 312 1.21 11.06 -9.96
CA GLY A 312 0.51 10.38 -8.88
C GLY A 312 1.25 9.12 -8.41
N GLN A 313 1.79 8.31 -9.32
CA GLN A 313 2.57 7.13 -8.97
C GLN A 313 3.94 7.51 -8.37
N THR A 314 4.47 8.68 -8.70
CA THR A 314 5.65 9.25 -8.01
C THR A 314 5.33 9.57 -6.54
N GLU A 315 4.14 10.08 -6.23
CA GLU A 315 3.73 10.27 -4.83
C GLU A 315 3.63 8.92 -4.07
N VAL A 316 3.15 7.87 -4.74
CA VAL A 316 3.17 6.51 -4.17
C VAL A 316 4.61 6.07 -3.90
N ALA A 317 5.52 6.22 -4.86
CA ALA A 317 6.93 5.80 -4.75
C ALA A 317 7.74 6.56 -3.69
N LYS A 318 7.34 7.78 -3.32
CA LYS A 318 7.94 8.54 -2.21
C LYS A 318 7.63 7.95 -0.82
N THR A 319 6.72 6.99 -0.77
CA THR A 319 6.28 6.35 0.48
C THR A 319 6.78 4.92 0.60
N ALA A 320 6.38 4.21 1.64
CA ALA A 320 6.65 2.78 1.80
C ALA A 320 5.82 1.88 0.86
N SER A 321 4.98 2.45 0.00
CA SER A 321 4.18 1.71 -0.98
C SER A 321 4.91 1.61 -2.32
N LEU A 322 4.55 0.60 -3.11
CA LEU A 322 5.09 0.36 -4.44
C LEU A 322 4.12 0.90 -5.49
N PRO A 323 4.59 1.72 -6.46
CA PRO A 323 3.77 2.15 -7.57
C PRO A 323 3.33 0.96 -8.43
N LEU A 324 2.26 1.10 -9.20
CA LEU A 324 1.85 0.09 -10.17
C LEU A 324 2.91 -0.04 -11.28
N ASP A 325 3.15 -1.24 -11.79
CA ASP A 325 3.85 -1.39 -13.06
C ASP A 325 2.98 -0.89 -14.23
N ARG A 326 3.61 -0.75 -15.42
CA ARG A 326 2.90 -0.28 -16.61
C ARG A 326 1.66 -1.11 -16.94
N THR A 327 1.75 -2.43 -16.84
CA THR A 327 0.63 -3.33 -17.17
C THR A 327 -0.53 -3.16 -16.18
N MET A 328 -0.22 -3.11 -14.89
CA MET A 328 -1.20 -2.87 -13.83
C MET A 328 -1.83 -1.48 -13.96
N LEU A 329 -1.02 -0.46 -14.24
CA LEU A 329 -1.49 0.91 -14.46
C LEU A 329 -2.49 1.00 -15.60
N LEU A 330 -2.15 0.45 -16.77
CA LEU A 330 -3.04 0.45 -17.94
C LEU A 330 -4.33 -0.33 -17.70
N ARG A 331 -4.27 -1.44 -16.94
CA ARG A 331 -5.47 -2.17 -16.51
C ARG A 331 -6.36 -1.34 -15.60
N ALA A 332 -5.77 -0.65 -14.61
CA ALA A 332 -6.50 0.22 -13.70
C ALA A 332 -7.18 1.38 -14.44
N ARG A 333 -6.45 2.07 -15.32
CA ARG A 333 -6.99 3.16 -16.16
C ARG A 333 -8.13 2.67 -17.04
N LYS A 334 -7.95 1.52 -17.73
CA LYS A 334 -9.01 0.91 -18.54
C LYS A 334 -10.27 0.63 -17.71
N ARG A 335 -10.10 0.06 -16.51
CA ARG A 335 -11.21 -0.34 -15.63
C ARG A 335 -12.02 0.86 -15.13
N LEU A 336 -11.38 2.02 -15.02
CA LEU A 336 -11.98 3.28 -14.58
C LEU A 336 -12.36 4.23 -15.75
N GLY A 337 -12.31 3.75 -17.01
CA GLY A 337 -12.68 4.55 -18.18
C GLY A 337 -11.79 5.76 -18.40
N LEU A 338 -10.55 5.75 -17.88
CA LEU A 338 -9.60 6.84 -18.04
C LEU A 338 -8.87 6.76 -19.39
N PRO A 339 -8.46 7.90 -19.98
CA PRO A 339 -7.71 7.91 -21.22
C PRO A 339 -6.51 6.98 -21.18
N ARG A 340 -6.31 6.21 -22.26
CA ARG A 340 -5.06 5.51 -22.51
C ARG A 340 -4.08 6.52 -23.08
N ALA A 341 -2.77 6.23 -23.02
CA ALA A 341 -1.78 7.05 -23.67
C ALA A 341 -2.18 7.47 -25.08
N PRO A 342 -1.80 8.69 -25.52
CA PRO A 342 -1.87 9.01 -26.93
C PRO A 342 -1.07 8.02 -27.76
#